data_d264c801d359c6ed11c0c0330e0807d7
#
_entry.id   d264c801d359c6ed11c0c0330e0807d7
#
_cell.length_a   1.000
_cell.length_b   1.000
_cell.length_c   1.000
_cell.angle_alpha   90.00
_cell.angle_beta   90.00
_cell.angle_gamma   90.00
#
_symmetry.space_group_name_H-M   'P 1'
#
loop_
_entity.id
_entity.type
_entity.pdbx_description
1 polymer ?
#
loop_
_entity_poly.entity_id
_entity_poly.type
_entity_poly.pdbx_seq_one_letter_code
_entity_poly.pdbx_strand_id
1 'polypeptide(L)'
;MFDIISFIPRAVVQGVPLLYGSTGEILTEKSGNLNLGIPGIMYVGGICGVIGSFFYENSLPSKADISALPAILIPIVCCLLGSLLMGLLYCLLTVTLRANQNVTGLAMTTFGVGVGNFFGGSLIKLSGSEVPSIALSGTSYFFHRPLFAESEGWFRSEERRVGKECRL
;
A
#
# COMPACT_ATOMS: atom_id res chain seq x y z
N MET A 1 -24.60 1.14 15.81
CA MET A 1 -24.65 2.57 16.15
C MET A 1 -23.43 3.22 15.51
N PHE A 2 -23.62 4.25 14.70
CA PHE A 2 -22.51 4.89 13.97
C PHE A 2 -21.73 5.77 14.96
N ASP A 3 -20.51 5.37 15.27
CA ASP A 3 -19.68 6.09 16.24
C ASP A 3 -18.77 7.08 15.49
N ILE A 4 -19.16 8.36 15.51
CA ILE A 4 -18.45 9.45 14.80
C ILE A 4 -17.03 9.62 15.37
N ILE A 5 -16.82 9.33 16.65
CA ILE A 5 -15.53 9.51 17.32
C ILE A 5 -14.49 8.51 16.77
N SER A 6 -14.91 7.27 16.48
CA SER A 6 -14.03 6.27 15.86
C SER A 6 -13.93 6.40 14.34
N PHE A 7 -14.89 7.06 13.69
CA PHE A 7 -14.88 7.26 12.24
C PHE A 7 -13.81 8.26 11.80
N ILE A 8 -13.67 9.38 12.49
CA ILE A 8 -12.77 10.48 12.12
C ILE A 8 -11.29 10.02 11.99
N PRO A 9 -10.69 9.34 12.99
CA PRO A 9 -9.32 8.87 12.88
C PRO A 9 -9.10 7.89 11.71
N ARG A 10 -10.05 6.98 11.48
CA ARG A 10 -9.97 6.02 10.37
C ARG A 10 -10.03 6.71 9.02
N ALA A 11 -10.92 7.70 8.87
CA ALA A 11 -11.03 8.48 7.65
C ALA A 11 -9.75 9.26 7.35
N VAL A 12 -9.11 9.84 8.37
CA VAL A 12 -7.82 10.55 8.23
C VAL A 12 -6.74 9.59 7.77
N VAL A 13 -6.58 8.44 8.44
CA VAL A 13 -5.55 7.45 8.08
C VAL A 13 -5.73 6.94 6.66
N GLN A 14 -6.96 6.68 6.23
CA GLN A 14 -7.24 6.25 4.84
C GLN A 14 -7.12 7.38 3.82
N GLY A 15 -7.28 8.62 4.24
CA GLY A 15 -7.12 9.79 3.39
C GLY A 15 -5.66 10.17 3.08
N VAL A 16 -4.71 9.81 3.97
CA VAL A 16 -3.28 10.14 3.81
C VAL A 16 -2.68 9.63 2.49
N PRO A 17 -2.88 8.36 2.07
CA PRO A 17 -2.37 7.90 0.78
C PRO A 17 -2.93 8.68 -0.41
N LEU A 18 -4.22 9.05 -0.36
CA LEU A 18 -4.86 9.85 -1.40
C LEU A 18 -4.29 11.27 -1.46
N LEU A 19 -3.93 11.84 -0.32
CA LEU A 19 -3.29 13.15 -0.24
C LEU A 19 -1.90 13.13 -0.91
N TYR A 20 -1.10 12.09 -0.68
CA TYR A 20 0.18 11.92 -1.38
C TYR A 20 -0.01 11.70 -2.88
N GLY A 21 -1.01 10.92 -3.29
CA GLY A 21 -1.35 10.71 -4.69
C GLY A 21 -1.74 12.01 -5.39
N SER A 22 -2.62 12.82 -4.78
CA SER A 22 -3.04 14.11 -5.34
C SER A 22 -1.90 15.14 -5.37
N THR A 23 -1.00 15.11 -4.40
CA THR A 23 0.21 15.95 -4.43
C THR A 23 1.11 15.57 -5.61
N GLY A 24 1.28 14.28 -5.87
CA GLY A 24 1.99 13.77 -7.05
C GLY A 24 1.35 14.24 -8.36
N GLU A 25 0.01 14.22 -8.45
CA GLU A 25 -0.73 14.71 -9.62
C GLU A 25 -0.50 16.20 -9.86
N ILE A 26 -0.59 17.03 -8.83
CA ILE A 26 -0.31 18.47 -8.93
C ILE A 26 1.09 18.75 -9.49
N LEU A 27 2.08 17.94 -9.12
CA LEU A 27 3.45 18.07 -9.63
C LEU A 27 3.53 17.70 -11.12
N THR A 28 2.87 16.62 -11.54
CA THR A 28 2.83 16.20 -12.95
C THR A 28 2.04 17.18 -13.80
N GLU A 29 0.94 17.70 -13.30
CA GLU A 29 0.12 18.72 -13.97
C GLU A 29 0.89 20.02 -14.20
N LYS A 30 1.65 20.48 -13.20
CA LYS A 30 2.54 21.65 -13.35
C LYS A 30 3.64 21.45 -14.39
N SER A 31 4.05 20.24 -14.65
CA SER A 31 5.01 19.92 -15.72
C SER A 31 4.36 19.81 -17.11
N GLY A 32 3.05 20.01 -17.22
CA GLY A 32 2.28 19.92 -18.46
C GLY A 32 1.80 18.50 -18.81
N ASN A 33 1.92 17.56 -17.89
CA ASN A 33 1.44 16.18 -18.06
C ASN A 33 0.31 15.87 -17.08
N LEU A 34 -0.88 15.58 -17.60
CA LEU A 34 -2.01 15.11 -16.80
C LEU A 34 -1.93 13.58 -16.64
N ASN A 35 -1.64 13.11 -15.42
CA ASN A 35 -1.47 11.70 -15.15
C ASN A 35 -2.66 11.07 -14.39
N LEU A 36 -3.69 10.71 -15.11
CA LEU A 36 -4.84 9.97 -14.55
C LEU A 36 -4.50 8.52 -14.13
N GLY A 37 -3.25 8.10 -14.32
CA GLY A 37 -2.76 6.76 -13.96
C GLY A 37 -2.27 6.61 -12.53
N ILE A 38 -2.25 7.67 -11.74
CA ILE A 38 -1.73 7.65 -10.35
C ILE A 38 -2.39 6.58 -9.49
N PRO A 39 -3.72 6.38 -9.49
CA PRO A 39 -4.32 5.31 -8.69
C PRO A 39 -3.80 3.92 -9.05
N GLY A 40 -3.56 3.66 -10.33
CA GLY A 40 -2.97 2.40 -10.79
C GLY A 40 -1.51 2.22 -10.33
N ILE A 41 -0.72 3.29 -10.41
CA ILE A 41 0.67 3.31 -9.94
C ILE A 41 0.74 3.04 -8.43
N MET A 42 -0.12 3.70 -7.65
CA MET A 42 -0.22 3.51 -6.20
C MET A 42 -0.62 2.08 -5.84
N TYR A 43 -1.58 1.50 -6.57
CA TYR A 43 -2.06 0.15 -6.32
C TYR A 43 -0.98 -0.90 -6.59
N VAL A 44 -0.25 -0.79 -7.70
CA VAL A 44 0.88 -1.68 -8.01
C VAL A 44 2.01 -1.51 -7.00
N GLY A 45 2.34 -0.28 -6.63
CA GLY A 45 3.32 -0.02 -5.57
C GLY A 45 2.94 -0.68 -4.26
N GLY A 46 1.69 -0.52 -3.83
CA GLY A 46 1.17 -1.14 -2.61
C GLY A 46 1.28 -2.66 -2.63
N ILE A 47 0.85 -3.32 -3.72
CA ILE A 47 0.94 -4.79 -3.82
C ILE A 47 2.39 -5.28 -3.86
N CYS A 48 3.31 -4.56 -4.51
CA CYS A 48 4.73 -4.89 -4.49
C CYS A 48 5.31 -4.81 -3.06
N GLY A 49 4.89 -3.83 -2.27
CA GLY A 49 5.27 -3.74 -0.86
C GLY A 49 4.77 -4.94 -0.04
N VAL A 50 3.52 -5.34 -0.24
CA VAL A 50 2.94 -6.54 0.40
C VAL A 50 3.68 -7.81 -0.01
N ILE A 51 4.01 -7.96 -1.31
CA ILE A 51 4.81 -9.07 -1.82
C ILE A 51 6.18 -9.11 -1.14
N GLY A 52 6.86 -7.98 -1.04
CA GLY A 52 8.16 -7.88 -0.36
C GLY A 52 8.08 -8.31 1.10
N SER A 53 7.07 -7.85 1.84
CA SER A 53 6.82 -8.27 3.22
C SER A 53 6.56 -9.77 3.35
N PHE A 54 5.75 -10.32 2.46
CA PHE A 54 5.38 -11.73 2.47
C PHE A 54 6.61 -12.63 2.25
N PHE A 55 7.44 -12.33 1.26
CA PHE A 55 8.66 -13.10 1.02
C PHE A 55 9.66 -12.95 2.16
N TYR A 56 9.78 -11.78 2.76
CA TYR A 56 10.63 -11.57 3.91
C TYR A 56 10.19 -12.42 5.11
N GLU A 57 8.89 -12.38 5.46
CA GLU A 57 8.36 -13.21 6.56
C GLU A 57 8.53 -14.72 6.32
N ASN A 58 8.35 -15.17 5.06
CA ASN A 58 8.51 -16.59 4.71
C ASN A 58 9.97 -17.05 4.59
N SER A 59 10.94 -16.13 4.44
CA SER A 59 12.36 -16.46 4.39
C SER A 59 12.95 -16.72 5.78
N LEU A 60 12.24 -16.35 6.83
CA LEU A 60 12.71 -16.51 8.21
C LEU A 60 12.18 -17.82 8.83
N PRO A 61 13.04 -18.63 9.47
CA PRO A 61 12.64 -19.90 10.09
C PRO A 61 11.72 -19.71 11.32
N SER A 62 11.76 -18.53 11.95
CA SER A 62 10.91 -18.19 13.09
C SER A 62 10.46 -16.73 13.03
N LYS A 63 9.18 -16.49 13.34
CA LYS A 63 8.63 -15.12 13.46
C LYS A 63 9.25 -14.30 14.59
N ALA A 64 9.98 -14.93 15.49
CA ALA A 64 10.70 -14.26 16.59
C ALA A 64 11.99 -13.56 16.10
N ASP A 65 12.53 -13.96 14.95
CA ASP A 65 13.79 -13.42 14.41
C ASP A 65 13.60 -12.23 13.48
N ILE A 66 12.39 -11.68 13.41
CA ILE A 66 12.09 -10.53 12.57
C ILE A 66 12.75 -9.29 13.17
N SER A 67 13.78 -8.78 12.51
CA SER A 67 14.44 -7.53 12.89
C SER A 67 13.68 -6.33 12.34
N ALA A 68 13.61 -5.23 13.12
CA ALA A 68 12.82 -4.06 12.79
C ALA A 68 13.27 -3.36 11.49
N LEU A 69 14.58 -3.24 11.26
CA LEU A 69 15.12 -2.54 10.10
C LEU A 69 14.72 -3.18 8.76
N PRO A 70 14.98 -4.45 8.48
CA PRO A 70 14.58 -5.05 7.21
C PRO A 70 13.06 -5.21 7.09
N ALA A 71 12.34 -5.42 8.19
CA ALA A 71 10.88 -5.50 8.16
C ALA A 71 10.21 -4.20 7.67
N ILE A 72 10.83 -3.06 7.89
CA ILE A 72 10.34 -1.75 7.41
C ILE A 72 10.94 -1.42 6.04
N LEU A 73 12.23 -1.68 5.84
CA LEU A 73 12.94 -1.24 4.65
C LEU A 73 12.54 -2.02 3.39
N ILE A 74 12.39 -3.34 3.50
CA ILE A 74 12.07 -4.20 2.37
C ILE A 74 10.74 -3.83 1.71
N PRO A 75 9.62 -3.70 2.45
CA PRO A 75 8.36 -3.27 1.85
C PRO A 75 8.43 -1.89 1.18
N ILE A 76 9.14 -0.95 1.79
CA ILE A 76 9.30 0.41 1.25
C ILE A 76 10.07 0.38 -0.07
N VAL A 77 11.19 -0.35 -0.13
CA VAL A 77 11.99 -0.48 -1.35
C VAL A 77 11.21 -1.18 -2.45
N CYS A 78 10.52 -2.28 -2.13
CA CYS A 78 9.67 -2.98 -3.09
C CYS A 78 8.52 -2.10 -3.62
N CYS A 79 7.88 -1.33 -2.75
CA CYS A 79 6.84 -0.38 -3.11
C CYS A 79 7.38 0.71 -4.05
N LEU A 80 8.54 1.27 -3.74
CA LEU A 80 9.20 2.29 -4.57
C LEU A 80 9.58 1.72 -5.95
N LEU A 81 10.14 0.52 -6.00
CA LEU A 81 10.49 -0.13 -7.27
C LEU A 81 9.26 -0.42 -8.13
N GLY A 82 8.18 -0.94 -7.54
CA GLY A 82 6.93 -1.18 -8.25
C GLY A 82 6.31 0.11 -8.81
N SER A 83 6.27 1.16 -8.00
CA SER A 83 5.76 2.47 -8.42
C SER A 83 6.64 3.11 -9.49
N LEU A 84 7.97 2.98 -9.37
CA LEU A 84 8.93 3.48 -10.35
C LEU A 84 8.77 2.80 -11.71
N LEU A 85 8.62 1.47 -11.75
CA LEU A 85 8.39 0.73 -12.99
C LEU A 85 7.10 1.18 -13.69
N MET A 86 6.02 1.34 -12.95
CA MET A 86 4.77 1.85 -13.50
C MET A 86 4.90 3.30 -13.98
N GLY A 87 5.59 4.16 -13.23
CA GLY A 87 5.87 5.53 -13.63
C GLY A 87 6.73 5.62 -14.88
N LEU A 88 7.75 4.77 -15.01
CA LEU A 88 8.58 4.67 -16.23
C LEU A 88 7.76 4.22 -17.44
N LEU A 89 6.87 3.24 -17.26
CA LEU A 89 5.97 2.79 -18.31
C LEU A 89 5.06 3.93 -18.79
N TYR A 90 4.46 4.68 -17.86
CA TYR A 90 3.66 5.86 -18.18
C TYR A 90 4.49 6.91 -18.95
N CYS A 91 5.68 7.22 -18.47
CA CYS A 91 6.60 8.17 -19.10
C CYS A 91 6.97 7.74 -20.52
N LEU A 92 7.28 6.46 -20.73
CA LEU A 92 7.59 5.92 -22.05
C LEU A 92 6.42 6.09 -23.01
N LEU A 93 5.21 5.80 -22.58
CA LEU A 93 4.02 5.93 -23.42
C LEU A 93 3.69 7.38 -23.76
N THR A 94 3.76 8.28 -22.80
CA THR A 94 3.33 9.69 -22.97
C THR A 94 4.42 10.56 -23.57
N VAL A 95 5.67 10.39 -23.16
CA VAL A 95 6.79 11.24 -23.60
C VAL A 95 7.42 10.67 -24.86
N THR A 96 7.77 9.39 -24.87
CA THR A 96 8.50 8.78 -26.01
C THR A 96 7.57 8.46 -27.16
N LEU A 97 6.43 7.81 -26.88
CA LEU A 97 5.46 7.43 -27.92
C LEU A 97 4.42 8.53 -28.21
N ARG A 98 4.45 9.64 -27.43
CA ARG A 98 3.52 10.76 -27.57
C ARG A 98 2.05 10.34 -27.60
N ALA A 99 1.70 9.30 -26.84
CA ALA A 99 0.32 8.85 -26.69
C ALA A 99 -0.52 9.90 -25.94
N ASN A 100 -1.83 9.85 -26.15
CA ASN A 100 -2.74 10.74 -25.46
C ASN A 100 -2.69 10.48 -23.94
N GLN A 101 -2.32 11.49 -23.15
CA GLN A 101 -2.09 11.41 -21.71
C GLN A 101 -3.32 10.90 -20.94
N ASN A 102 -4.51 11.40 -21.28
CA ASN A 102 -5.75 11.01 -20.61
C ASN A 102 -6.09 9.54 -20.83
N VAL A 103 -6.00 9.08 -22.09
CA VAL A 103 -6.28 7.68 -22.45
C VAL A 103 -5.24 6.76 -21.83
N THR A 104 -3.97 7.13 -21.90
CA THR A 104 -2.87 6.36 -21.29
C THR A 104 -3.02 6.27 -19.78
N GLY A 105 -3.38 7.38 -19.12
CA GLY A 105 -3.61 7.40 -17.67
C GLY A 105 -4.73 6.47 -17.24
N LEU A 106 -5.89 6.52 -17.92
CA LEU A 106 -7.00 5.61 -17.64
C LEU A 106 -6.65 4.13 -17.90
N ALA A 107 -5.93 3.86 -19.00
CA ALA A 107 -5.45 2.52 -19.29
C ALA A 107 -4.48 2.01 -18.21
N MET A 108 -3.57 2.88 -17.72
CA MET A 108 -2.65 2.55 -16.64
C MET A 108 -3.36 2.29 -15.32
N THR A 109 -4.45 3.00 -15.01
CA THR A 109 -5.26 2.73 -13.83
C THR A 109 -5.91 1.36 -13.89
N THR A 110 -6.57 1.02 -15.00
CA THR A 110 -7.22 -0.28 -15.18
C THR A 110 -6.19 -1.41 -15.22
N PHE A 111 -5.08 -1.22 -15.89
CA PHE A 111 -3.97 -2.18 -15.90
C PHE A 111 -3.39 -2.40 -14.49
N GLY A 112 -3.13 -1.32 -13.74
CA GLY A 112 -2.59 -1.40 -12.38
C GLY A 112 -3.53 -2.15 -11.42
N VAL A 113 -4.84 -1.90 -11.50
CA VAL A 113 -5.85 -2.63 -10.73
C VAL A 113 -5.86 -4.11 -11.12
N GLY A 114 -5.79 -4.42 -12.41
CA GLY A 114 -5.73 -5.81 -12.91
C GLY A 114 -4.51 -6.56 -12.41
N VAL A 115 -3.32 -5.94 -12.52
CA VAL A 115 -2.05 -6.51 -12.02
C VAL A 115 -2.10 -6.73 -10.50
N GLY A 116 -2.57 -5.74 -9.76
CA GLY A 116 -2.66 -5.83 -8.30
C GLY A 116 -3.63 -6.92 -7.83
N ASN A 117 -4.78 -7.05 -8.47
CA ASN A 117 -5.75 -8.11 -8.16
C ASN A 117 -5.20 -9.51 -8.50
N PHE A 118 -4.49 -9.64 -9.62
CA PHE A 118 -3.87 -10.90 -10.02
C PHE A 118 -2.81 -11.35 -9.01
N PHE A 119 -1.88 -10.47 -8.66
CA PHE A 119 -0.83 -10.79 -7.68
C PHE A 119 -1.39 -10.94 -6.27
N GLY A 120 -2.34 -10.10 -5.87
CA GLY A 120 -3.02 -10.22 -4.58
C GLY A 120 -3.74 -11.56 -4.43
N GLY A 121 -4.50 -11.97 -5.44
CA GLY A 121 -5.16 -13.27 -5.46
C GLY A 121 -4.19 -14.46 -5.46
N SER A 122 -3.06 -14.34 -6.14
CA SER A 122 -2.02 -15.36 -6.17
C SER A 122 -1.32 -15.51 -4.82
N LEU A 123 -1.05 -14.41 -4.11
CA LEU A 123 -0.47 -14.43 -2.76
C LEU A 123 -1.40 -15.07 -1.73
N ILE A 124 -2.69 -14.80 -1.81
CA ILE A 124 -3.69 -15.43 -0.94
C ILE A 124 -3.66 -16.96 -1.10
N LYS A 125 -3.58 -17.44 -2.35
CA LYS A 125 -3.45 -18.89 -2.63
C LYS A 125 -2.15 -19.48 -2.10
N LEU A 126 -1.03 -18.75 -2.21
CA LEU A 126 0.26 -19.18 -1.69
C LEU A 126 0.31 -19.22 -0.16
N SER A 127 -0.40 -18.30 0.51
CA SER A 127 -0.46 -18.27 1.97
C SER A 127 -1.29 -19.39 2.58
N GLY A 128 -2.06 -20.12 1.75
CA GLY A 128 -2.92 -21.23 2.20
C GLY A 128 -4.06 -20.80 3.14
N SER A 129 -4.37 -19.51 3.19
CA SER A 129 -5.40 -18.99 4.06
C SER A 129 -6.78 -19.10 3.38
N GLU A 130 -7.74 -19.68 4.10
CA GLU A 130 -9.13 -19.80 3.64
C GLU A 130 -9.85 -18.44 3.59
N VAL A 131 -9.31 -17.45 4.28
CA VAL A 131 -9.85 -16.09 4.31
C VAL A 131 -9.08 -15.24 3.28
N PRO A 132 -9.74 -14.37 2.49
CA PRO A 132 -9.08 -13.52 1.50
C PRO A 132 -8.27 -12.39 2.18
N SER A 133 -7.36 -12.77 3.05
CA SER A 133 -6.46 -11.85 3.76
C SER A 133 -5.06 -12.45 3.86
N ILE A 134 -4.06 -11.62 3.63
CA ILE A 134 -2.66 -11.97 3.83
C ILE A 134 -2.29 -11.56 5.25
N ALA A 135 -2.11 -12.52 6.14
CA ALA A 135 -1.75 -12.26 7.52
C ALA A 135 -0.24 -11.96 7.63
N LEU A 136 0.14 -10.71 7.45
CA LEU A 136 1.49 -10.19 7.71
C LEU A 136 1.61 -9.79 9.20
N SER A 137 1.65 -10.78 10.08
CA SER A 137 1.62 -10.51 11.53
C SER A 137 2.93 -9.92 12.06
N GLY A 138 4.06 -10.27 11.46
CA GLY A 138 5.37 -9.84 11.90
C GLY A 138 5.73 -8.44 11.44
N THR A 139 5.71 -8.18 10.15
CA THR A 139 5.98 -6.86 9.58
C THR A 139 4.95 -5.82 9.97
N SER A 140 3.67 -6.19 10.02
CA SER A 140 2.58 -5.32 10.46
C SER A 140 2.78 -4.78 11.88
N TYR A 141 3.35 -5.58 12.79
CA TYR A 141 3.65 -5.15 14.15
C TYR A 141 4.59 -3.93 14.19
N PHE A 142 5.60 -3.88 13.32
CA PHE A 142 6.55 -2.76 13.28
C PHE A 142 5.94 -1.49 12.71
N PHE A 143 5.04 -1.59 11.73
CA PHE A 143 4.33 -0.44 11.17
C PHE A 143 3.28 0.15 12.14
N HIS A 144 2.73 -0.67 13.04
CA HIS A 144 1.78 -0.20 14.05
C HIS A 144 2.46 0.35 15.31
N ARG A 145 3.78 0.20 15.44
CA ARG A 145 4.51 0.71 16.59
C ARG A 145 4.71 2.22 16.44
N PRO A 146 4.31 3.06 17.43
CA PRO A 146 4.54 4.49 17.34
C PRO A 146 6.05 4.76 17.29
N LEU A 147 6.48 5.49 16.25
CA LEU A 147 7.90 5.88 16.06
C LEU A 147 8.39 6.85 17.15
N PHE A 148 7.48 7.63 17.72
CA PHE A 148 7.72 8.56 18.82
C PHE A 148 6.90 8.07 20.01
N ALA A 149 7.58 7.32 20.80
CA ALA A 149 7.19 6.63 22.00
C ALA A 149 6.21 7.26 22.99
N GLU A 150 5.82 6.50 23.94
CA GLU A 150 5.29 6.81 25.28
C GLU A 150 4.11 7.77 25.44
N SER A 151 3.64 8.45 24.44
CA SER A 151 2.31 9.01 24.57
C SER A 151 1.32 7.85 24.47
N GLU A 152 0.79 7.42 25.60
CA GLU A 152 -0.46 6.67 25.65
C GLU A 152 -1.56 7.53 25.03
N GLY A 153 -1.40 7.79 23.73
CA GLY A 153 -2.22 8.68 22.97
C GLY A 153 -3.50 7.99 22.56
N TRP A 154 -4.52 8.78 22.49
CA TRP A 154 -5.89 8.56 22.05
C TRP A 154 -6.07 7.58 20.86
N PHE A 155 -5.07 7.43 19.97
CA PHE A 155 -5.07 6.50 18.86
C PHE A 155 -4.89 5.01 19.25
N ARG A 156 -4.31 4.72 20.40
CA ARG A 156 -3.97 3.34 20.79
C ARG A 156 -5.15 2.57 21.41
N SER A 157 -6.13 3.27 21.90
CA SER A 157 -7.27 2.66 22.61
C SER A 157 -8.26 1.97 21.66
N GLU A 158 -8.32 2.39 20.40
CA GLU A 158 -9.30 1.86 19.44
C GLU A 158 -8.87 0.57 18.76
N GLU A 159 -7.57 0.41 18.41
CA GLU A 159 -7.08 -0.83 17.77
C GLU A 159 -7.23 -2.05 18.70
N ARG A 160 -7.14 -1.86 20.02
CA ARG A 160 -7.39 -2.94 20.98
C ARG A 160 -8.85 -3.38 21.03
N ARG A 161 -9.79 -2.52 20.72
CA ARG A 161 -11.22 -2.87 20.71
C ARG A 161 -11.60 -3.67 19.47
N VAL A 162 -11.10 -3.27 18.30
CA VAL A 162 -11.38 -3.97 17.04
C VAL A 162 -10.84 -5.40 17.04
N GLY A 163 -9.67 -5.65 17.64
CA GLY A 163 -9.10 -6.99 17.75
C GLY A 163 -9.84 -7.92 18.72
N LYS A 164 -10.68 -7.39 19.62
CA LYS A 164 -11.51 -8.20 20.55
C LYS A 164 -12.89 -8.52 19.99
N GLU A 165 -13.44 -7.68 19.15
CA GLU A 165 -14.76 -7.90 18.55
C GLU A 165 -14.75 -8.91 17.39
N CYS A 166 -13.60 -9.17 16.78
CA CYS A 166 -13.44 -10.23 15.76
C CYS A 166 -13.24 -11.65 16.33
N ARG A 167 -13.39 -11.83 17.65
CA ARG A 167 -13.27 -13.14 18.31
C ARG A 167 -14.60 -13.71 18.83
N LEU A 168 -15.72 -13.27 18.30
CA LEU A 168 -17.04 -13.89 18.59
C LEU A 168 -17.56 -14.57 17.34
#